data_6bc949d6e9afa78383c6aa9f3a490f8c
#
_entry.id   6bc949d6e9afa78383c6aa9f3a490f8c
#
_cell.length_a   1.000
_cell.length_b   1.000
_cell.length_c   1.000
_cell.angle_alpha   90.00
_cell.angle_beta   90.00
_cell.angle_gamma   90.00
#
_symmetry.space_group_name_H-M   'P 1'
#
loop_
_entity.id
_entity.type
_entity.pdbx_description
1 polymer ?
#
loop_
_entity_poly.entity_id
_entity_poly.type
_entity_poly.pdbx_seq_one_letter_code
_entity_poly.pdbx_strand_id
1 'polypeptide(L)'
;MKVIFPCSYYLPETAASLYITDNIVHACAENGLEVDLYTPTPTRSVPAGAQWEREERLENGLLRIHRFHLYGEGKNPVLRALRYFLGEFLLLHFCMSKEYDVAFIDSTPPIQGLKMPLIKWFRNKPTVYNAQDIFPDSLVGTGLAKKGSFIWKIGRVVEKITYKYADKIIVISEDFKKNIMAKGVPEDKIVVVYNWVDQNAVVDIPRDKNKLFDKYQLDRSKFYIEYSGNIGLTQNMDMLLEVMKELKTTHPDIGLVLVGEGAYKAQVEEIVMRDNLTNVTMIPFQPYEDINYV
;
A
#
# COMPACT_ATOMS: atom_id res chain seq x y z
N MET A 1 25.22 -8.22 8.06
CA MET A 1 24.89 -7.05 7.22
C MET A 1 23.72 -6.33 7.86
N LYS A 2 23.82 -5.03 7.98
CA LYS A 2 22.82 -4.20 8.64
C LYS A 2 22.05 -3.35 7.64
N VAL A 3 20.71 -3.39 7.69
CA VAL A 3 19.82 -2.68 6.77
C VAL A 3 19.04 -1.62 7.54
N ILE A 4 18.96 -0.39 7.01
CA ILE A 4 18.09 0.66 7.53
C ILE A 4 16.84 0.78 6.68
N PHE A 5 15.66 0.82 7.35
CA PHE A 5 14.34 1.03 6.75
C PHE A 5 13.72 2.33 7.28
N PRO A 6 13.81 3.45 6.56
CA PRO A 6 13.09 4.67 6.88
C PRO A 6 11.64 4.59 6.39
N CYS A 7 10.69 4.37 7.28
CA CYS A 7 9.27 4.21 6.95
C CYS A 7 8.47 5.41 7.43
N SER A 8 7.64 6.01 6.56
CA SER A 8 6.80 7.16 6.92
C SER A 8 5.63 6.79 7.82
N TYR A 9 5.29 5.51 7.89
CA TYR A 9 4.30 4.89 8.79
C TYR A 9 4.57 3.39 8.90
N TYR A 10 4.16 2.79 10.01
CA TYR A 10 4.34 1.36 10.28
C TYR A 10 3.26 0.86 11.25
N LEU A 11 3.23 -0.46 11.49
CA LEU A 11 2.28 -1.06 12.43
C LEU A 11 2.32 -0.35 13.81
N PRO A 12 1.18 -0.21 14.51
CA PRO A 12 -0.13 -0.77 14.23
C PRO A 12 -1.05 0.09 13.34
N GLU A 13 -0.53 1.07 12.61
CA GLU A 13 -1.33 1.79 11.62
C GLU A 13 -1.82 0.80 10.53
N THR A 14 -2.99 1.07 9.92
CA THR A 14 -3.54 0.19 8.88
C THR A 14 -3.43 0.81 7.50
N ALA A 15 -2.68 0.17 6.62
CA ALA A 15 -2.60 0.48 5.20
C ALA A 15 -2.15 -0.78 4.43
N ALA A 16 -2.64 -0.96 3.22
CA ALA A 16 -2.37 -2.16 2.42
C ALA A 16 -0.87 -2.44 2.19
N SER A 17 -0.05 -1.38 2.03
CA SER A 17 1.39 -1.52 1.83
C SER A 17 2.15 -1.97 3.07
N LEU A 18 1.58 -1.81 4.27
CA LEU A 18 2.27 -2.17 5.52
C LEU A 18 2.48 -3.66 5.66
N TYR A 19 1.53 -4.47 5.21
CA TYR A 19 1.68 -5.92 5.17
C TYR A 19 2.95 -6.34 4.40
N ILE A 20 3.23 -5.70 3.26
CA ILE A 20 4.41 -5.99 2.45
C ILE A 20 5.69 -5.58 3.19
N THR A 21 5.73 -4.35 3.73
CA THR A 21 6.91 -3.84 4.45
C THR A 21 7.18 -4.67 5.70
N ASP A 22 6.15 -5.03 6.46
CA ASP A 22 6.26 -5.85 7.66
C ASP A 22 6.87 -7.23 7.33
N ASN A 23 6.32 -7.91 6.33
CA ASN A 23 6.87 -9.19 5.88
C ASN A 23 8.33 -9.08 5.40
N ILE A 24 8.70 -8.00 4.69
CA ILE A 24 10.07 -7.80 4.22
C ILE A 24 11.04 -7.65 5.40
N VAL A 25 10.72 -6.85 6.41
CA VAL A 25 11.64 -6.62 7.54
C VAL A 25 11.79 -7.88 8.40
N HIS A 26 10.69 -8.63 8.62
CA HIS A 26 10.75 -9.92 9.30
C HIS A 26 11.58 -10.94 8.50
N ALA A 27 11.31 -11.12 7.21
CA ALA A 27 12.06 -12.03 6.36
C ALA A 27 13.56 -11.68 6.29
N CYS A 28 13.92 -10.40 6.26
CA CYS A 28 15.31 -9.97 6.33
C CYS A 28 15.97 -10.44 7.64
N ALA A 29 15.29 -10.23 8.78
CA ALA A 29 15.81 -10.62 10.08
C ALA A 29 15.90 -12.14 10.26
N GLU A 30 14.89 -12.89 9.83
CA GLU A 30 14.88 -14.36 9.82
C GLU A 30 16.02 -14.96 8.98
N ASN A 31 16.44 -14.24 7.93
CA ASN A 31 17.61 -14.61 7.12
C ASN A 31 18.93 -14.03 7.66
N GLY A 32 18.98 -13.61 8.91
CA GLY A 32 20.20 -13.22 9.63
C GLY A 32 20.70 -11.80 9.32
N LEU A 33 19.86 -10.93 8.73
CA LEU A 33 20.21 -9.52 8.58
C LEU A 33 19.79 -8.74 9.83
N GLU A 34 20.64 -7.79 10.26
CA GLU A 34 20.22 -6.82 11.25
C GLU A 34 19.36 -5.74 10.58
N VAL A 35 18.17 -5.50 11.08
CA VAL A 35 17.23 -4.54 10.54
C VAL A 35 16.94 -3.45 11.56
N ASP A 36 17.20 -2.20 11.20
CA ASP A 36 16.78 -1.03 11.95
C ASP A 36 15.67 -0.30 11.17
N LEU A 37 14.43 -0.39 11.64
CA LEU A 37 13.30 0.31 11.08
C LEU A 37 13.03 1.58 11.88
N TYR A 38 13.01 2.73 11.20
CA TYR A 38 12.69 4.05 11.79
C TYR A 38 11.36 4.54 11.25
N THR A 39 10.44 4.88 12.16
CA THR A 39 9.08 5.31 11.82
C THR A 39 8.55 6.34 12.83
N PRO A 40 7.61 7.22 12.46
CA PRO A 40 6.91 8.04 13.44
C PRO A 40 6.05 7.20 14.40
N THR A 41 5.71 7.76 15.56
CA THR A 41 4.67 7.18 16.42
C THR A 41 3.34 7.13 15.68
N PRO A 42 2.56 6.02 15.83
CA PRO A 42 1.30 5.81 15.12
C PRO A 42 0.27 6.91 15.43
N THR A 43 -0.36 7.43 14.39
CA THR A 43 -1.39 8.47 14.52
C THR A 43 -2.53 8.32 13.51
N ARG A 44 -2.37 7.43 12.52
CA ARG A 44 -3.29 7.28 11.40
C ARG A 44 -3.91 5.89 11.40
N SER A 45 -5.25 5.83 11.37
CA SER A 45 -5.98 4.55 11.24
C SER A 45 -5.48 3.47 12.22
N VAL A 46 -5.23 3.87 13.48
CA VAL A 46 -4.78 2.94 14.52
C VAL A 46 -6.01 2.22 15.07
N PRO A 47 -6.03 0.87 15.08
CA PRO A 47 -7.13 0.10 15.67
C PRO A 47 -7.34 0.43 17.15
N ALA A 48 -8.59 0.42 17.61
CA ALA A 48 -8.89 0.63 19.01
C ALA A 48 -8.24 -0.46 19.89
N GLY A 49 -7.52 -0.02 20.92
CA GLY A 49 -6.80 -0.95 21.81
C GLY A 49 -5.45 -1.46 21.30
N ALA A 50 -5.02 -1.04 20.13
CA ALA A 50 -3.68 -1.39 19.63
C ALA A 50 -2.59 -0.88 20.58
N GLN A 51 -1.63 -1.75 20.90
CA GLN A 51 -0.48 -1.44 21.73
C GLN A 51 0.77 -1.32 20.84
N TRP A 52 1.68 -0.47 21.23
CA TRP A 52 2.98 -0.30 20.58
C TRP A 52 3.98 0.30 21.57
N GLU A 53 5.25 0.01 21.37
CA GLU A 53 6.33 0.55 22.17
C GLU A 53 7.17 1.52 21.33
N ARG A 54 7.90 2.41 22.00
CA ARG A 54 8.80 3.33 21.32
C ARG A 54 10.00 2.61 20.71
N GLU A 55 10.47 1.58 21.37
CA GLU A 55 11.56 0.72 20.94
C GLU A 55 11.10 -0.73 21.06
N GLU A 56 11.04 -1.45 19.97
CA GLU A 56 10.71 -2.87 19.96
C GLU A 56 11.89 -3.67 19.41
N ARG A 57 12.07 -4.87 19.96
CA ARG A 57 13.09 -5.83 19.50
C ARG A 57 12.42 -7.16 19.22
N LEU A 58 12.41 -7.55 17.97
CA LEU A 58 11.80 -8.76 17.44
C LEU A 58 12.88 -9.64 16.81
N GLU A 59 12.53 -10.84 16.39
CA GLU A 59 13.41 -11.78 15.71
C GLU A 59 14.77 -11.96 16.44
N ASN A 60 14.69 -12.32 17.71
CA ASN A 60 15.88 -12.47 18.59
C ASN A 60 16.77 -11.23 18.65
N GLY A 61 16.20 -10.03 18.45
CA GLY A 61 16.89 -8.75 18.48
C GLY A 61 17.51 -8.33 17.15
N LEU A 62 17.33 -9.09 16.08
CA LEU A 62 17.78 -8.74 14.74
C LEU A 62 16.88 -7.69 14.08
N LEU A 63 15.59 -7.65 14.40
CA LEU A 63 14.68 -6.58 13.98
C LEU A 63 14.48 -5.61 15.13
N ARG A 64 14.85 -4.35 14.91
CA ARG A 64 14.69 -3.24 15.86
C ARG A 64 13.81 -2.18 15.24
N ILE A 65 12.68 -1.86 15.88
CA ILE A 65 11.76 -0.83 15.46
C ILE A 65 11.93 0.38 16.37
N HIS A 66 12.24 1.53 15.78
CA HIS A 66 12.48 2.79 16.48
C HIS A 66 11.41 3.80 16.12
N ARG A 67 10.53 4.16 17.07
CA ARG A 67 9.47 5.16 16.86
C ARG A 67 9.85 6.51 17.44
N PHE A 68 9.90 7.52 16.60
CA PHE A 68 10.12 8.90 17.00
C PHE A 68 8.82 9.67 17.10
N HIS A 69 8.75 10.61 18.05
CA HIS A 69 7.53 11.36 18.28
C HIS A 69 7.31 12.42 17.21
N LEU A 70 6.10 12.43 16.65
CA LEU A 70 5.54 13.54 15.88
C LEU A 70 4.18 13.91 16.47
N TYR A 71 3.80 15.20 16.39
CA TYR A 71 2.46 15.64 16.80
C TYR A 71 1.37 14.96 15.94
N GLY A 72 0.17 14.83 16.50
CA GLY A 72 -0.96 14.17 15.83
C GLY A 72 -1.34 14.87 14.51
N GLU A 73 -1.92 14.13 13.58
CA GLU A 73 -2.23 14.65 12.23
C GLU A 73 -3.23 15.82 12.24
N GLY A 74 -4.19 15.83 13.16
CA GLY A 74 -5.25 16.84 13.21
C GLY A 74 -6.07 16.91 11.92
N LYS A 75 -7.03 17.87 11.88
CA LYS A 75 -7.87 18.11 10.69
C LYS A 75 -7.29 19.20 9.76
N ASN A 76 -6.31 19.98 10.23
CA ASN A 76 -5.75 21.09 9.47
C ASN A 76 -4.78 20.59 8.39
N PRO A 77 -5.04 20.81 7.08
CA PRO A 77 -4.20 20.29 6.00
C PRO A 77 -2.79 20.86 5.99
N VAL A 78 -2.59 22.10 6.48
CA VAL A 78 -1.26 22.75 6.55
C VAL A 78 -0.41 22.07 7.62
N LEU A 79 -0.98 21.82 8.80
CA LEU A 79 -0.28 21.10 9.88
C LEU A 79 0.03 19.66 9.47
N ARG A 80 -0.88 19.00 8.74
CA ARG A 80 -0.62 17.67 8.19
C ARG A 80 0.57 17.66 7.22
N ALA A 81 0.61 18.63 6.30
CA ALA A 81 1.72 18.78 5.38
C ALA A 81 3.06 19.04 6.12
N LEU A 82 3.04 19.96 7.10
CA LEU A 82 4.23 20.27 7.91
C LEU A 82 4.72 19.05 8.69
N ARG A 83 3.81 18.32 9.34
CA ARG A 83 4.12 17.05 10.02
C ARG A 83 4.78 16.05 9.08
N TYR A 84 4.23 15.91 7.88
CA TYR A 84 4.76 15.03 6.86
C TYR A 84 6.20 15.39 6.47
N PHE A 85 6.48 16.66 6.15
CA PHE A 85 7.83 17.10 5.81
C PHE A 85 8.81 16.96 6.99
N LEU A 86 8.36 17.23 8.22
CA LEU A 86 9.17 17.02 9.41
C LEU A 86 9.52 15.55 9.60
N GLY A 87 8.55 14.64 9.39
CA GLY A 87 8.77 13.20 9.44
C GLY A 87 9.82 12.75 8.43
N GLU A 88 9.69 13.20 7.17
CA GLU A 88 10.65 12.88 6.11
C GLU A 88 12.05 13.42 6.40
N PHE A 89 12.15 14.62 6.99
CA PHE A 89 13.42 15.20 7.41
C PHE A 89 14.07 14.39 8.55
N LEU A 90 13.30 13.95 9.55
CA LEU A 90 13.81 13.10 10.62
C LEU A 90 14.25 11.73 10.11
N LEU A 91 13.50 11.12 9.20
CA LEU A 91 13.90 9.88 8.54
C LEU A 91 15.21 10.03 7.76
N LEU A 92 15.38 11.15 7.04
CA LEU A 92 16.64 11.48 6.41
C LEU A 92 17.77 11.64 7.45
N HIS A 93 17.50 12.33 8.56
CA HIS A 93 18.48 12.48 9.63
C HIS A 93 18.96 11.12 10.16
N PHE A 94 18.07 10.14 10.36
CA PHE A 94 18.48 8.79 10.76
C PHE A 94 19.35 8.11 9.68
N CYS A 95 18.99 8.22 8.41
CA CYS A 95 19.84 7.72 7.32
C CYS A 95 21.22 8.36 7.29
N MET A 96 21.35 9.60 7.75
CA MET A 96 22.63 10.33 7.77
C MET A 96 23.46 10.07 9.02
N SER A 97 22.82 9.77 10.17
CA SER A 97 23.47 9.71 11.48
C SER A 97 23.71 8.28 11.99
N LYS A 98 22.98 7.28 11.49
CA LYS A 98 23.09 5.89 11.97
C LYS A 98 24.07 5.08 11.11
N GLU A 99 24.60 4.00 11.70
CA GLU A 99 25.45 3.05 10.98
C GLU A 99 24.62 1.91 10.38
N TYR A 100 24.82 1.66 9.09
CA TYR A 100 24.19 0.57 8.33
C TYR A 100 25.03 0.25 7.10
N ASP A 101 24.76 -0.87 6.46
CA ASP A 101 25.42 -1.30 5.23
C ASP A 101 24.60 -0.94 3.99
N VAL A 102 23.26 -1.06 4.06
CA VAL A 102 22.32 -0.81 2.96
C VAL A 102 21.13 -0.02 3.45
N ALA A 103 20.63 0.93 2.66
CA ALA A 103 19.35 1.60 2.90
C ALA A 103 18.27 1.01 1.97
N PHE A 104 17.18 0.54 2.57
CA PHE A 104 16.00 0.05 1.85
C PHE A 104 14.91 1.13 1.90
N ILE A 105 14.54 1.66 0.74
CA ILE A 105 13.65 2.82 0.61
C ILE A 105 12.36 2.40 -0.09
N ASP A 106 11.22 2.52 0.59
CA ASP A 106 9.91 2.30 -0.01
C ASP A 106 9.46 3.45 -0.92
N SER A 107 8.62 3.15 -1.90
CA SER A 107 8.04 4.16 -2.80
C SER A 107 6.93 4.99 -2.16
N THR A 108 6.52 4.68 -0.96
CA THR A 108 5.43 5.38 -0.25
C THR A 108 5.95 6.13 0.98
N PRO A 109 5.93 7.44 0.91
CA PRO A 109 5.52 8.33 -0.19
C PRO A 109 6.60 8.48 -1.28
N PRO A 110 6.24 8.89 -2.50
CA PRO A 110 7.20 8.96 -3.63
C PRO A 110 8.44 9.80 -3.38
N ILE A 111 8.37 10.82 -2.52
CA ILE A 111 9.52 11.68 -2.19
C ILE A 111 10.61 10.97 -1.36
N GLN A 112 10.32 9.78 -0.82
CA GLN A 112 11.31 8.95 -0.11
C GLN A 112 12.58 8.74 -0.96
N GLY A 113 12.41 8.56 -2.26
CA GLY A 113 13.53 8.39 -3.20
C GLY A 113 14.53 9.54 -3.24
N LEU A 114 14.13 10.76 -2.83
CA LEU A 114 15.03 11.91 -2.75
C LEU A 114 16.08 11.80 -1.64
N LYS A 115 15.96 10.84 -0.72
CA LYS A 115 16.99 10.54 0.28
C LYS A 115 18.22 9.88 -0.35
N MET A 116 18.02 9.09 -1.43
CA MET A 116 19.08 8.27 -2.03
C MET A 116 20.28 9.07 -2.55
N PRO A 117 20.13 10.19 -3.29
CA PRO A 117 21.29 11.00 -3.67
C PRO A 117 22.10 11.50 -2.45
N LEU A 118 21.43 11.88 -1.36
CA LEU A 118 22.09 12.34 -0.15
C LEU A 118 22.83 11.20 0.56
N ILE A 119 22.20 10.04 0.67
CA ILE A 119 22.85 8.82 1.20
C ILE A 119 24.08 8.48 0.35
N LYS A 120 23.97 8.52 -0.98
CA LYS A 120 25.07 8.21 -1.89
C LYS A 120 26.23 9.18 -1.74
N TRP A 121 25.95 10.49 -1.71
CA TRP A 121 27.00 11.54 -1.68
C TRP A 121 27.68 11.65 -0.32
N PHE A 122 26.94 11.53 0.78
CA PHE A 122 27.47 11.80 2.11
C PHE A 122 27.81 10.54 2.90
N ARG A 123 27.15 9.40 2.62
CA ARG A 123 27.38 8.16 3.36
C ARG A 123 28.05 7.08 2.51
N ASN A 124 28.05 7.25 1.19
CA ASN A 124 28.56 6.26 0.21
C ASN A 124 28.01 4.85 0.45
N LYS A 125 26.72 4.76 0.80
CA LYS A 125 26.03 3.50 1.07
C LYS A 125 25.15 3.11 -0.10
N PRO A 126 25.05 1.79 -0.43
CA PRO A 126 24.11 1.29 -1.43
C PRO A 126 22.67 1.48 -0.99
N THR A 127 21.79 1.65 -1.99
CA THR A 127 20.38 1.89 -1.79
C THR A 127 19.55 0.93 -2.64
N VAL A 128 18.51 0.36 -2.04
CA VAL A 128 17.49 -0.44 -2.72
C VAL A 128 16.18 0.36 -2.69
N TYR A 129 15.55 0.51 -3.84
CA TYR A 129 14.26 1.18 -3.96
C TYR A 129 13.16 0.15 -4.22
N ASN A 130 12.16 0.07 -3.35
CA ASN A 130 11.01 -0.81 -3.48
C ASN A 130 9.84 -0.07 -4.15
N ALA A 131 9.69 -0.24 -5.46
CA ALA A 131 8.69 0.44 -6.27
C ALA A 131 7.35 -0.33 -6.25
N GLN A 132 6.54 -0.09 -5.22
CA GLN A 132 5.16 -0.62 -5.11
C GLN A 132 4.16 0.19 -5.95
N ASP A 133 4.57 1.37 -6.45
CA ASP A 133 3.80 2.25 -7.33
C ASP A 133 4.72 2.97 -8.30
N ILE A 134 4.24 3.28 -9.50
CA ILE A 134 4.96 4.08 -10.50
C ILE A 134 4.43 5.51 -10.49
N PHE A 135 4.99 6.29 -9.60
CA PHE A 135 4.74 7.73 -9.53
C PHE A 135 5.61 8.48 -10.57
N PRO A 136 5.10 9.49 -11.33
CA PRO A 136 3.77 10.07 -11.23
C PRO A 136 2.73 9.48 -12.19
N ASP A 137 3.00 8.35 -12.82
CA ASP A 137 2.06 7.76 -13.80
C ASP A 137 0.75 7.36 -13.11
N SER A 138 0.80 6.89 -11.86
CA SER A 138 -0.37 6.58 -11.03
C SER A 138 -1.28 7.79 -10.79
N LEU A 139 -0.74 8.99 -10.64
CA LEU A 139 -1.56 10.22 -10.51
C LEU A 139 -2.38 10.51 -11.78
N VAL A 140 -1.84 10.14 -12.95
CA VAL A 140 -2.58 10.30 -14.22
C VAL A 140 -3.67 9.24 -14.33
N GLY A 141 -3.33 7.99 -14.00
CA GLY A 141 -4.29 6.87 -13.99
C GLY A 141 -5.48 7.09 -13.06
N THR A 142 -5.25 7.74 -11.91
CA THR A 142 -6.29 8.08 -10.93
C THR A 142 -7.02 9.41 -11.20
N GLY A 143 -6.66 10.13 -12.25
CA GLY A 143 -7.24 11.43 -12.57
C GLY A 143 -6.81 12.58 -11.64
N LEU A 144 -5.94 12.33 -10.66
CA LEU A 144 -5.44 13.35 -9.71
C LEU A 144 -4.50 14.35 -10.35
N ALA A 145 -3.87 14.00 -11.47
CA ALA A 145 -3.07 14.92 -12.27
C ALA A 145 -3.25 14.65 -13.76
N LYS A 146 -3.14 15.70 -14.58
CA LYS A 146 -3.09 15.54 -16.03
C LYS A 146 -1.63 15.36 -16.47
N LYS A 147 -1.37 14.48 -17.45
CA LYS A 147 -0.07 14.35 -18.09
C LYS A 147 0.41 15.71 -18.62
N GLY A 148 1.65 16.09 -18.28
CA GLY A 148 2.22 17.40 -18.65
C GLY A 148 1.88 18.54 -17.69
N SER A 149 1.01 18.35 -16.67
CA SER A 149 0.76 19.36 -15.63
C SER A 149 2.01 19.66 -14.80
N PHE A 150 2.00 20.76 -14.05
CA PHE A 150 3.13 21.15 -13.20
C PHE A 150 3.44 20.06 -12.14
N ILE A 151 2.42 19.49 -11.49
CA ILE A 151 2.57 18.41 -10.52
C ILE A 151 3.19 17.17 -11.18
N TRP A 152 2.72 16.80 -12.36
CA TRP A 152 3.29 15.68 -13.11
C TRP A 152 4.75 15.91 -13.48
N LYS A 153 5.11 17.13 -13.91
CA LYS A 153 6.51 17.47 -14.25
C LYS A 153 7.44 17.38 -13.04
N ILE A 154 6.99 17.87 -11.87
CA ILE A 154 7.73 17.71 -10.61
C ILE A 154 7.87 16.22 -10.28
N GLY A 155 6.80 15.45 -10.36
CA GLY A 155 6.83 14.00 -10.14
C GLY A 155 7.84 13.29 -11.04
N ARG A 156 7.91 13.65 -12.34
CA ARG A 156 8.91 13.11 -13.28
C ARG A 156 10.36 13.44 -12.87
N VAL A 157 10.60 14.60 -12.29
CA VAL A 157 11.94 14.96 -11.78
C VAL A 157 12.28 14.09 -10.57
N VAL A 158 11.34 13.94 -9.61
CA VAL A 158 11.51 13.07 -8.43
C VAL A 158 11.79 11.63 -8.87
N GLU A 159 10.99 11.08 -9.77
CA GLU A 159 11.15 9.74 -10.31
C GLU A 159 12.53 9.55 -10.98
N LYS A 160 12.92 10.49 -11.85
CA LYS A 160 14.23 10.43 -12.54
C LYS A 160 15.40 10.43 -11.57
N ILE A 161 15.33 11.25 -10.51
CA ILE A 161 16.34 11.29 -9.45
C ILE A 161 16.36 9.95 -8.70
N THR A 162 15.20 9.46 -8.29
CA THR A 162 15.03 8.19 -7.60
C THR A 162 15.69 7.04 -8.36
N TYR A 163 15.31 6.84 -9.61
CA TYR A 163 15.85 5.74 -10.43
C TYR A 163 17.34 5.91 -10.76
N LYS A 164 17.82 7.14 -10.92
CA LYS A 164 19.24 7.40 -11.16
C LYS A 164 20.10 6.95 -9.98
N TYR A 165 19.67 7.25 -8.74
CA TYR A 165 20.49 7.05 -7.54
C TYR A 165 20.22 5.73 -6.83
N ALA A 166 19.16 4.99 -7.15
CA ALA A 166 18.98 3.62 -6.71
C ALA A 166 20.07 2.71 -7.28
N ASP A 167 20.70 1.87 -6.46
CA ASP A 167 21.61 0.82 -6.92
C ASP A 167 20.82 -0.39 -7.43
N LYS A 168 19.71 -0.73 -6.77
CA LYS A 168 18.73 -1.72 -7.22
C LYS A 168 17.31 -1.18 -7.05
N ILE A 169 16.42 -1.60 -7.94
CA ILE A 169 15.00 -1.26 -7.93
C ILE A 169 14.21 -2.56 -7.93
N ILE A 170 13.43 -2.78 -6.90
CA ILE A 170 12.47 -3.89 -6.83
C ILE A 170 11.16 -3.40 -7.41
N VAL A 171 10.54 -4.19 -8.28
CA VAL A 171 9.25 -3.91 -8.90
C VAL A 171 8.32 -5.13 -8.74
N ILE A 172 7.03 -4.89 -8.74
CA ILE A 172 6.02 -5.90 -8.43
C ILE A 172 5.51 -6.69 -9.66
N SER A 173 5.92 -6.32 -10.86
CA SER A 173 5.51 -7.02 -12.09
C SER A 173 6.48 -6.77 -13.24
N GLU A 174 6.39 -7.63 -14.25
CA GLU A 174 7.12 -7.46 -15.52
C GLU A 174 6.70 -6.18 -16.26
N ASP A 175 5.44 -5.74 -16.11
CA ASP A 175 4.98 -4.50 -16.74
C ASP A 175 5.55 -3.27 -16.06
N PHE A 176 5.74 -3.29 -14.72
CA PHE A 176 6.49 -2.26 -14.02
C PHE A 176 7.95 -2.22 -14.50
N LYS A 177 8.60 -3.38 -14.64
CA LYS A 177 9.95 -3.48 -15.19
C LYS A 177 10.03 -2.85 -16.57
N LYS A 178 9.16 -3.22 -17.50
CA LYS A 178 9.09 -2.67 -18.86
C LYS A 178 8.87 -1.15 -18.83
N ASN A 179 7.96 -0.66 -17.99
CA ASN A 179 7.68 0.77 -17.86
C ASN A 179 8.92 1.54 -17.40
N ILE A 180 9.63 1.06 -16.38
CA ILE A 180 10.83 1.70 -15.85
C ILE A 180 11.98 1.63 -16.86
N MET A 181 12.17 0.51 -17.56
CA MET A 181 13.15 0.36 -18.66
C MET A 181 12.87 1.35 -19.80
N ALA A 182 11.61 1.54 -20.18
CA ALA A 182 11.22 2.52 -21.20
C ALA A 182 11.55 3.96 -20.82
N LYS A 183 11.78 4.23 -19.53
CA LYS A 183 12.25 5.52 -19.00
C LYS A 183 13.78 5.65 -18.97
N GLY A 184 14.50 4.65 -19.50
CA GLY A 184 15.97 4.65 -19.65
C GLY A 184 16.74 4.08 -18.45
N VAL A 185 16.08 3.33 -17.58
CA VAL A 185 16.76 2.63 -16.47
C VAL A 185 17.33 1.31 -16.99
N PRO A 186 18.61 1.00 -16.73
CA PRO A 186 19.22 -0.27 -17.13
C PRO A 186 18.52 -1.47 -16.50
N GLU A 187 18.37 -2.56 -17.27
CA GLU A 187 17.67 -3.76 -16.85
C GLU A 187 18.33 -4.43 -15.64
N ASP A 188 19.64 -4.43 -15.56
CA ASP A 188 20.43 -5.01 -14.47
C ASP A 188 20.20 -4.34 -13.11
N LYS A 189 19.64 -3.12 -13.10
CA LYS A 189 19.19 -2.45 -11.87
C LYS A 189 17.84 -2.93 -11.36
N ILE A 190 17.02 -3.58 -12.19
CA ILE A 190 15.63 -3.87 -11.90
C ILE A 190 15.45 -5.35 -11.58
N VAL A 191 14.82 -5.63 -10.45
CA VAL A 191 14.49 -6.99 -10.00
C VAL A 191 12.98 -7.08 -9.83
N VAL A 192 12.36 -8.08 -10.46
CA VAL A 192 10.92 -8.35 -10.27
C VAL A 192 10.74 -9.25 -9.06
N VAL A 193 9.99 -8.77 -8.08
CA VAL A 193 9.53 -9.54 -6.93
C VAL A 193 8.03 -9.31 -6.82
N TYR A 194 7.24 -10.30 -7.17
CA TYR A 194 5.78 -10.22 -7.08
C TYR A 194 5.34 -10.08 -5.64
N ASN A 195 4.30 -9.29 -5.39
CA ASN A 195 3.65 -9.27 -4.10
C ASN A 195 3.06 -10.66 -3.80
N TRP A 196 3.07 -11.04 -2.56
CA TRP A 196 2.71 -12.37 -2.08
C TRP A 196 1.54 -12.31 -1.10
N VAL A 197 0.95 -13.45 -0.86
CA VAL A 197 0.01 -13.71 0.23
C VAL A 197 0.49 -14.94 1.00
N ASP A 198 0.23 -14.99 2.30
CA ASP A 198 0.46 -16.20 3.07
C ASP A 198 -0.58 -17.26 2.68
N GLN A 199 -0.14 -18.23 1.89
CA GLN A 199 -0.98 -19.33 1.41
C GLN A 199 -1.48 -20.25 2.53
N ASN A 200 -0.89 -20.19 3.73
CA ASN A 200 -1.34 -20.96 4.89
C ASN A 200 -2.40 -20.21 5.70
N ALA A 201 -2.40 -18.87 5.64
CA ALA A 201 -3.39 -18.02 6.29
C ALA A 201 -4.66 -17.85 5.46
N VAL A 202 -4.55 -17.89 4.11
CA VAL A 202 -5.70 -17.79 3.20
C VAL A 202 -6.04 -19.18 2.68
N VAL A 203 -7.18 -19.71 3.14
CA VAL A 203 -7.66 -21.05 2.80
C VAL A 203 -9.04 -20.98 2.16
N ASP A 204 -9.30 -21.89 1.23
CA ASP A 204 -10.62 -22.01 0.60
C ASP A 204 -11.66 -22.54 1.60
N ILE A 205 -12.75 -21.82 1.75
CA ILE A 205 -13.89 -22.22 2.60
C ILE A 205 -15.02 -22.70 1.68
N PRO A 206 -15.45 -23.95 1.82
CA PRO A 206 -16.60 -24.46 1.07
C PRO A 206 -17.82 -23.55 1.23
N ARG A 207 -18.48 -23.28 0.11
CA ARG A 207 -19.58 -22.31 0.03
C ARG A 207 -20.71 -22.56 1.04
N ASP A 208 -21.01 -23.84 1.31
CA ASP A 208 -22.01 -24.26 2.32
C ASP A 208 -21.61 -23.93 3.75
N LYS A 209 -20.29 -23.74 4.00
CA LYS A 209 -19.72 -23.36 5.30
C LYS A 209 -19.38 -21.86 5.41
N ASN A 210 -19.53 -21.11 4.32
CA ASN A 210 -19.23 -19.69 4.35
C ASN A 210 -20.33 -18.91 5.08
N LYS A 211 -19.99 -18.41 6.28
CA LYS A 211 -20.91 -17.69 7.18
C LYS A 211 -21.43 -16.36 6.64
N LEU A 212 -20.73 -15.75 5.66
CA LEU A 212 -21.17 -14.47 5.07
C LEU A 212 -22.46 -14.65 4.27
N PHE A 213 -22.70 -15.84 3.68
CA PHE A 213 -23.95 -16.11 2.97
C PHE A 213 -25.16 -15.98 3.90
N ASP A 214 -25.09 -16.53 5.10
CA ASP A 214 -26.21 -16.45 6.07
C ASP A 214 -26.30 -15.04 6.67
N LYS A 215 -25.15 -14.45 7.05
CA LYS A 215 -25.08 -13.13 7.67
C LYS A 215 -25.64 -12.03 6.79
N TYR A 216 -25.39 -12.10 5.48
CA TYR A 216 -25.81 -11.09 4.49
C TYR A 216 -26.94 -11.58 3.57
N GLN A 217 -27.54 -12.71 3.88
CA GLN A 217 -28.68 -13.30 3.13
C GLN A 217 -28.38 -13.49 1.64
N LEU A 218 -27.16 -13.92 1.32
CA LEU A 218 -26.74 -14.20 -0.05
C LEU A 218 -27.38 -15.52 -0.52
N ASP A 219 -27.88 -15.53 -1.75
CA ASP A 219 -28.47 -16.72 -2.37
C ASP A 219 -27.38 -17.71 -2.78
N ARG A 220 -27.32 -18.88 -2.15
CA ARG A 220 -26.31 -19.91 -2.41
C ARG A 220 -26.43 -20.54 -3.80
N SER A 221 -27.52 -20.33 -4.53
CA SER A 221 -27.71 -20.81 -5.90
C SER A 221 -27.10 -19.88 -6.95
N LYS A 222 -26.84 -18.61 -6.63
CA LYS A 222 -26.31 -17.61 -7.56
C LYS A 222 -24.81 -17.72 -7.72
N PHE A 223 -24.29 -17.33 -8.87
CA PHE A 223 -22.90 -17.02 -9.07
C PHE A 223 -22.62 -15.59 -8.56
N TYR A 224 -21.56 -15.39 -7.81
CA TYR A 224 -21.18 -14.05 -7.33
C TYR A 224 -19.85 -13.63 -7.92
N ILE A 225 -19.85 -12.43 -8.50
CA ILE A 225 -18.64 -11.64 -8.72
C ILE A 225 -18.37 -10.92 -7.41
N GLU A 226 -17.13 -10.92 -6.96
CA GLU A 226 -16.74 -10.24 -5.73
C GLU A 226 -15.68 -9.18 -5.99
N TYR A 227 -15.83 -8.04 -5.32
CA TYR A 227 -14.79 -7.05 -5.14
C TYR A 227 -14.61 -6.80 -3.65
N SER A 228 -13.43 -7.10 -3.13
CA SER A 228 -13.06 -6.83 -1.75
C SER A 228 -11.91 -5.82 -1.68
N GLY A 229 -12.13 -4.69 -1.01
CA GLY A 229 -11.10 -3.66 -0.89
C GLY A 229 -11.62 -2.24 -0.69
N ASN A 230 -10.76 -1.26 -0.99
CA ASN A 230 -11.12 0.16 -0.89
C ASN A 230 -12.11 0.54 -2.00
N ILE A 231 -13.31 0.98 -1.63
CA ILE A 231 -14.32 1.53 -2.54
C ILE A 231 -14.00 3.00 -2.79
N GLY A 232 -12.99 3.26 -3.63
CA GLY A 232 -12.46 4.59 -3.89
C GLY A 232 -12.75 5.08 -5.32
N LEU A 233 -12.37 6.31 -5.60
CA LEU A 233 -12.55 6.96 -6.90
C LEU A 233 -11.77 6.29 -8.04
N THR A 234 -10.73 5.53 -7.71
CA THR A 234 -9.78 4.97 -8.68
C THR A 234 -10.12 3.56 -9.14
N GLN A 235 -11.11 2.92 -8.50
CA GLN A 235 -11.49 1.53 -8.77
C GLN A 235 -12.53 1.38 -9.86
N ASN A 236 -12.97 2.49 -10.47
CA ASN A 236 -13.95 2.50 -11.57
C ASN A 236 -15.24 1.71 -11.26
N MET A 237 -15.80 1.94 -10.07
CA MET A 237 -17.02 1.27 -9.61
C MET A 237 -18.20 1.49 -10.54
N ASP A 238 -18.27 2.65 -11.20
CA ASP A 238 -19.35 2.97 -12.13
C ASP A 238 -19.42 1.94 -13.27
N MET A 239 -18.28 1.56 -13.84
CA MET A 239 -18.22 0.52 -14.88
C MET A 239 -18.76 -0.82 -14.36
N LEU A 240 -18.40 -1.19 -13.13
CA LEU A 240 -18.87 -2.43 -12.54
C LEU A 240 -20.39 -2.43 -12.32
N LEU A 241 -20.95 -1.28 -11.87
CA LEU A 241 -22.39 -1.12 -11.69
C LEU A 241 -23.14 -1.10 -13.01
N GLU A 242 -22.60 -0.52 -14.09
CA GLU A 242 -23.20 -0.60 -15.43
C GLU A 242 -23.25 -2.05 -15.95
N VAL A 243 -22.20 -2.84 -15.74
CA VAL A 243 -22.20 -4.28 -16.04
C VAL A 243 -23.30 -4.98 -15.25
N MET A 244 -23.44 -4.69 -13.94
CA MET A 244 -24.49 -5.33 -13.12
C MET A 244 -25.89 -4.91 -13.53
N LYS A 245 -26.09 -3.72 -14.06
CA LYS A 245 -27.36 -3.26 -14.61
C LYS A 245 -27.78 -4.08 -15.85
N GLU A 246 -26.83 -4.40 -16.72
CA GLU A 246 -27.07 -5.27 -17.86
C GLU A 246 -27.33 -6.74 -17.43
N LEU A 247 -26.48 -7.26 -16.51
CA LEU A 247 -26.60 -8.63 -16.02
C LEU A 247 -27.91 -8.88 -15.27
N LYS A 248 -28.46 -7.87 -14.61
CA LYS A 248 -29.74 -8.00 -13.89
C LYS A 248 -30.86 -8.55 -14.76
N THR A 249 -30.87 -8.22 -16.07
CA THR A 249 -31.89 -8.65 -17.01
C THR A 249 -31.47 -9.86 -17.85
N THR A 250 -30.20 -9.96 -18.21
CA THR A 250 -29.66 -11.00 -19.07
C THR A 250 -29.24 -12.25 -18.32
N HIS A 251 -28.75 -12.11 -17.10
CA HIS A 251 -28.22 -13.19 -16.26
C HIS A 251 -28.61 -12.94 -14.77
N PRO A 252 -29.91 -13.17 -14.43
CA PRO A 252 -30.41 -12.89 -13.07
C PRO A 252 -29.82 -13.82 -11.98
N ASP A 253 -29.16 -14.89 -12.39
CA ASP A 253 -28.39 -15.81 -11.56
C ASP A 253 -27.00 -15.27 -11.16
N ILE A 254 -26.57 -14.12 -11.70
CA ILE A 254 -25.31 -13.48 -11.35
C ILE A 254 -25.56 -12.32 -10.38
N GLY A 255 -24.85 -12.32 -9.24
CA GLY A 255 -24.81 -11.23 -8.28
C GLY A 255 -23.43 -10.60 -8.15
N LEU A 256 -23.38 -9.39 -7.58
CA LEU A 256 -22.16 -8.71 -7.20
C LEU A 256 -22.13 -8.51 -5.68
N VAL A 257 -21.02 -8.86 -5.06
CA VAL A 257 -20.74 -8.55 -3.66
C VAL A 257 -19.59 -7.54 -3.60
N LEU A 258 -19.85 -6.37 -3.00
CA LEU A 258 -18.85 -5.34 -2.76
C LEU A 258 -18.52 -5.32 -1.28
N VAL A 259 -17.30 -5.69 -0.91
CA VAL A 259 -16.84 -5.75 0.48
C VAL A 259 -15.84 -4.64 0.74
N GLY A 260 -16.12 -3.76 1.68
CA GLY A 260 -15.17 -2.74 2.10
C GLY A 260 -15.76 -1.37 2.43
N GLU A 261 -14.85 -0.42 2.59
CA GLU A 261 -15.14 0.99 2.84
C GLU A 261 -14.35 1.86 1.85
N GLY A 262 -14.73 3.14 1.74
CA GLY A 262 -13.99 4.06 0.88
C GLY A 262 -14.75 5.35 0.58
N ALA A 263 -14.03 6.32 0.02
CA ALA A 263 -14.57 7.66 -0.23
C ALA A 263 -15.68 7.68 -1.31
N TYR A 264 -15.79 6.62 -2.11
CA TYR A 264 -16.80 6.53 -3.18
C TYR A 264 -18.00 5.64 -2.80
N LYS A 265 -18.00 5.03 -1.61
CA LYS A 265 -19.04 4.09 -1.17
C LYS A 265 -20.44 4.70 -1.17
N ALA A 266 -20.60 5.91 -0.66
CA ALA A 266 -21.90 6.58 -0.60
C ALA A 266 -22.51 6.80 -2.01
N GLN A 267 -21.68 7.13 -3.00
CA GLN A 267 -22.12 7.29 -4.39
C GLN A 267 -22.52 5.94 -4.99
N VAL A 268 -21.78 4.87 -4.68
CA VAL A 268 -22.13 3.51 -5.11
C VAL A 268 -23.49 3.10 -4.53
N GLU A 269 -23.72 3.34 -3.24
CA GLU A 269 -25.02 3.07 -2.59
C GLU A 269 -26.16 3.86 -3.22
N GLU A 270 -25.93 5.14 -3.57
CA GLU A 270 -26.90 5.98 -4.27
C GLU A 270 -27.26 5.39 -5.66
N ILE A 271 -26.26 4.99 -6.43
CA ILE A 271 -26.46 4.39 -7.76
C ILE A 271 -27.23 3.07 -7.65
N VAL A 272 -26.85 2.19 -6.71
CA VAL A 272 -27.50 0.90 -6.46
C VAL A 272 -28.98 1.11 -6.14
N MET A 273 -29.32 2.08 -5.30
CA MET A 273 -30.72 2.42 -4.96
C MET A 273 -31.47 3.04 -6.13
N ARG A 274 -30.89 4.06 -6.77
CA ARG A 274 -31.52 4.79 -7.89
C ARG A 274 -31.86 3.86 -9.06
N ASP A 275 -30.93 2.96 -9.43
CA ASP A 275 -31.08 2.05 -10.57
C ASP A 275 -31.69 0.71 -10.14
N ASN A 276 -32.10 0.61 -8.86
CA ASN A 276 -32.71 -0.60 -8.26
C ASN A 276 -31.92 -1.88 -8.58
N LEU A 277 -30.60 -1.87 -8.35
CA LEU A 277 -29.71 -2.99 -8.64
C LEU A 277 -29.84 -4.09 -7.56
N THR A 278 -30.90 -4.89 -7.65
CA THR A 278 -31.20 -5.96 -6.68
C THR A 278 -30.21 -7.13 -6.73
N ASN A 279 -29.32 -7.16 -7.71
CA ASN A 279 -28.24 -8.11 -7.88
C ASN A 279 -26.89 -7.61 -7.33
N VAL A 280 -26.87 -6.48 -6.61
CA VAL A 280 -25.69 -5.94 -5.93
C VAL A 280 -25.90 -5.95 -4.42
N THR A 281 -24.98 -6.55 -3.69
CA THR A 281 -24.97 -6.58 -2.22
C THR A 281 -23.73 -5.87 -1.71
N MET A 282 -23.90 -4.90 -0.81
CA MET A 282 -22.82 -4.20 -0.17
C MET A 282 -22.58 -4.74 1.23
N ILE A 283 -21.34 -5.13 1.49
CA ILE A 283 -20.89 -5.68 2.78
C ILE A 283 -19.85 -4.69 3.36
N PRO A 284 -19.96 -4.30 4.63
CA PRO A 284 -18.97 -3.45 5.27
C PRO A 284 -17.61 -4.15 5.34
N PHE A 285 -16.55 -3.38 5.65
CA PHE A 285 -15.22 -3.91 5.89
C PHE A 285 -15.28 -5.12 6.85
N GLN A 286 -14.61 -6.20 6.46
CA GLN A 286 -14.48 -7.39 7.30
C GLN A 286 -13.11 -7.41 7.98
N PRO A 287 -13.02 -7.86 9.24
CA PRO A 287 -11.74 -8.00 9.92
C PRO A 287 -10.88 -9.09 9.27
N TYR A 288 -9.57 -9.04 9.51
CA TYR A 288 -8.62 -9.96 8.88
C TYR A 288 -8.93 -11.44 9.16
N GLU A 289 -9.46 -11.74 10.35
CA GLU A 289 -9.88 -13.09 10.76
C GLU A 289 -11.00 -13.67 9.88
N ASP A 290 -11.72 -12.80 9.18
CA ASP A 290 -12.83 -13.19 8.31
C ASP A 290 -12.40 -13.24 6.82
N ILE A 291 -11.11 -12.99 6.49
CA ILE A 291 -10.62 -12.94 5.11
C ILE A 291 -10.93 -14.19 4.29
N ASN A 292 -10.93 -15.35 4.93
CA ASN A 292 -11.23 -16.62 4.28
C ASN A 292 -12.71 -16.80 3.86
N TYR A 293 -13.59 -15.93 4.32
CA TYR A 293 -15.01 -15.94 3.98
C TYR A 293 -15.37 -14.90 2.91
N VAL A 294 -14.39 -14.05 2.62
CA VAL A 294 -14.50 -12.98 1.62
C VAL A 294 -13.94 -13.44 0.30
#